data_8ea3f2258b243251ecd73d402420ccd3
#
_entry.id   8ea3f2258b243251ecd73d402420ccd3
#
_cell.length_a   1.000
_cell.length_b   1.000
_cell.length_c   1.000
_cell.angle_alpha   90.00
_cell.angle_beta   90.00
_cell.angle_gamma   90.00
#
_symmetry.space_group_name_H-M   'P 1'
#
loop_
_entity.id
_entity.type
_entity.pdbx_description
1 polymer ?
#
loop_
_entity_poly.entity_id
_entity_poly.type
_entity_poly.pdbx_seq_one_letter_code
_entity_poly.pdbx_strand_id
1 'polypeptide(L)'
;MKRGTLIALIGAATALGGPSQAGTFWSRERADGVVEFTNKQPAGGRWKVLFKTGPGKASALRGATDLVPPRDASPTRTTRFDRDILDGQAFYGIPEAFIRAVIKTESDFDPRVVSSAGAEGLMQLLPGTARQMGVTDIFDPRQNIMGGTRYLQVLARRFCKTPAAGDDGRPLTVCSADEKVKVIAGYQAGPAAVEKYGGIPPYETTHAYVAMVLRRYDQYRMATGASAER
;
A
#
# COMPACT_ATOMS: atom_id res chain seq x y z
N MET A 1 28.47 41.45 31.16
CA MET A 1 27.22 40.80 30.74
C MET A 1 27.53 39.79 29.67
N LYS A 2 27.60 38.50 30.00
CA LYS A 2 27.93 37.42 29.08
C LYS A 2 26.62 36.77 28.61
N ARG A 3 26.32 36.85 27.31
CA ARG A 3 25.20 36.17 26.68
C ARG A 3 25.58 34.71 26.40
N GLY A 4 24.99 33.79 27.13
CA GLY A 4 25.15 32.38 26.89
C GLY A 4 24.24 31.95 25.72
N THR A 5 24.86 31.42 24.67
CA THR A 5 24.16 30.81 23.54
C THR A 5 23.73 29.42 23.94
N LEU A 6 22.40 29.19 24.00
CA LEU A 6 21.82 27.89 24.26
C LEU A 6 21.82 27.08 22.95
N ILE A 7 22.72 26.10 22.86
CA ILE A 7 22.72 25.14 21.74
C ILE A 7 21.70 24.07 22.05
N ALA A 8 20.57 24.09 21.33
CA ALA A 8 19.58 23.00 21.36
C ALA A 8 20.18 21.80 20.61
N LEU A 9 20.56 20.77 21.32
CA LEU A 9 20.88 19.46 20.79
C LEU A 9 19.56 18.81 20.29
N ILE A 10 19.36 18.84 18.97
CA ILE A 10 18.35 18.01 18.33
C ILE A 10 18.90 16.59 18.33
N GLY A 11 18.42 15.79 19.28
CA GLY A 11 18.71 14.36 19.33
C GLY A 11 18.12 13.69 18.11
N ALA A 12 18.98 13.24 17.19
CA ALA A 12 18.60 12.30 16.15
C ALA A 12 18.16 11.00 16.82
N ALA A 13 16.85 10.76 16.88
CA ALA A 13 16.30 9.47 17.26
C ALA A 13 16.65 8.47 16.16
N THR A 14 17.74 7.73 16.36
CA THR A 14 18.03 6.50 15.62
C THR A 14 16.90 5.52 15.93
N ALA A 15 15.94 5.39 15.02
CA ALA A 15 14.94 4.32 15.06
C ALA A 15 15.65 3.00 14.79
N LEU A 16 16.19 2.39 15.84
CA LEU A 16 16.53 0.98 15.84
C LEU A 16 15.21 0.22 15.59
N GLY A 17 15.12 -0.47 14.45
CA GLY A 17 13.99 -1.30 14.10
C GLY A 17 13.75 -2.41 15.13
N GLY A 18 12.93 -2.13 16.13
CA GLY A 18 12.43 -3.12 17.06
C GLY A 18 11.49 -4.09 16.35
N PRO A 19 11.23 -5.27 16.96
CA PRO A 19 10.29 -6.23 16.41
C PRO A 19 8.94 -5.54 16.18
N SER A 20 8.29 -5.90 15.07
CA SER A 20 6.95 -5.38 14.73
C SER A 20 6.03 -5.56 15.94
N GLN A 21 5.67 -4.47 16.59
CA GLN A 21 4.77 -4.54 17.73
C GLN A 21 3.37 -4.92 17.26
N ALA A 22 2.70 -5.79 18.04
CA ALA A 22 1.29 -6.04 17.88
C ALA A 22 0.54 -4.70 17.81
N GLY A 23 -0.27 -4.52 16.78
CA GLY A 23 -0.96 -3.26 16.54
C GLY A 23 -2.45 -3.47 16.30
N THR A 24 -3.25 -2.51 16.72
CA THR A 24 -4.64 -2.42 16.32
C THR A 24 -4.75 -1.40 15.20
N PHE A 25 -5.46 -1.74 14.14
CA PHE A 25 -5.80 -0.83 13.06
C PHE A 25 -7.25 -0.41 13.20
N TRP A 26 -7.48 0.88 13.08
CA TRP A 26 -8.80 1.48 13.12
C TRP A 26 -9.12 2.11 11.78
N SER A 27 -10.40 2.17 11.45
CA SER A 27 -10.92 2.93 10.32
C SER A 27 -12.10 3.78 10.74
N ARG A 28 -12.31 4.89 10.05
CA ARG A 28 -13.56 5.65 10.09
C ARG A 28 -13.90 6.15 8.69
N GLU A 29 -15.18 6.30 8.43
CA GLU A 29 -15.67 6.98 7.25
C GLU A 29 -16.08 8.39 7.63
N ARG A 30 -15.60 9.36 6.88
CA ARG A 30 -15.96 10.76 7.01
C ARG A 30 -17.28 11.04 6.30
N ALA A 31 -17.89 12.20 6.59
CA ALA A 31 -19.14 12.63 5.96
C ALA A 31 -19.02 12.82 4.42
N ASP A 32 -17.81 13.07 3.93
CA ASP A 32 -17.49 13.19 2.49
C ASP A 32 -17.22 11.82 1.81
N GLY A 33 -17.46 10.70 2.51
CA GLY A 33 -17.22 9.34 2.03
C GLY A 33 -15.76 8.90 2.03
N VAL A 34 -14.84 9.75 2.48
CA VAL A 34 -13.42 9.39 2.61
C VAL A 34 -13.23 8.43 3.77
N VAL A 35 -12.60 7.29 3.51
CA VAL A 35 -12.22 6.34 4.56
C VAL A 35 -10.80 6.64 5.03
N GLU A 36 -10.67 6.88 6.33
CA GLU A 36 -9.40 7.09 7.02
C GLU A 36 -8.98 5.84 7.78
N PHE A 37 -7.68 5.61 7.86
CA PHE A 37 -7.06 4.50 8.58
C PHE A 37 -6.01 5.03 9.55
N THR A 38 -5.84 4.35 10.69
CA THR A 38 -4.76 4.65 11.63
C THR A 38 -4.39 3.42 12.45
N ASN A 39 -3.11 3.32 12.80
CA ASN A 39 -2.60 2.35 13.78
C ASN A 39 -2.26 3.00 15.12
N LYS A 40 -2.47 4.31 15.24
CA LYS A 40 -2.38 5.03 16.52
C LYS A 40 -3.76 5.05 17.13
N GLN A 41 -3.86 4.76 18.45
CA GLN A 41 -5.14 4.81 19.15
C GLN A 41 -5.77 6.20 19.00
N PRO A 42 -6.95 6.31 18.39
CA PRO A 42 -7.55 7.62 18.17
C PRO A 42 -8.09 8.21 19.48
N ALA A 43 -7.87 9.51 19.68
CA ALA A 43 -8.31 10.23 20.88
C ALA A 43 -9.81 10.58 20.90
N GLY A 44 -10.54 10.36 19.79
CA GLY A 44 -11.98 10.66 19.69
C GLY A 44 -12.54 10.37 18.31
N GLY A 45 -13.86 10.49 18.15
CA GLY A 45 -14.56 10.19 16.90
C GLY A 45 -15.08 8.76 16.81
N ARG A 46 -15.91 8.48 15.78
CA ARG A 46 -16.44 7.13 15.52
C ARG A 46 -15.45 6.29 14.74
N TRP A 47 -14.49 5.71 15.45
CA TRP A 47 -13.56 4.76 14.87
C TRP A 47 -14.00 3.32 15.16
N LYS A 48 -13.88 2.44 14.20
CA LYS A 48 -14.05 0.99 14.40
C LYS A 48 -12.71 0.28 14.28
N VAL A 49 -12.52 -0.77 15.05
CA VAL A 49 -11.37 -1.66 14.89
C VAL A 49 -11.56 -2.40 13.58
N LEU A 50 -10.58 -2.25 12.70
CA LEU A 50 -10.57 -2.91 11.40
C LEU A 50 -9.97 -4.33 11.52
N PHE A 51 -8.80 -4.43 12.14
CA PHE A 51 -8.15 -5.69 12.50
C PHE A 51 -7.06 -5.45 13.54
N LYS A 52 -6.54 -6.55 14.10
CA LYS A 52 -5.39 -6.55 15.02
C LYS A 52 -4.28 -7.42 14.44
N THR A 53 -3.03 -6.95 14.55
CA THR A 53 -1.85 -7.75 14.23
C THR A 53 -1.26 -8.32 15.52
N GLY A 54 -0.83 -9.57 15.49
CA GLY A 54 -0.04 -10.18 16.56
C GLY A 54 1.40 -9.63 16.61
N PRO A 55 2.19 -9.98 17.64
CA PRO A 55 3.62 -9.72 17.68
C PRO A 55 4.30 -10.58 16.60
N GLY A 56 4.49 -10.00 15.41
CA GLY A 56 5.12 -10.69 14.30
C GLY A 56 6.63 -10.79 14.43
N LYS A 57 7.21 -11.91 14.03
CA LYS A 57 8.65 -11.96 13.80
C LYS A 57 8.97 -11.09 12.59
N ALA A 58 9.89 -10.13 12.71
CA ALA A 58 10.32 -9.24 11.63
C ALA A 58 10.72 -9.97 10.32
N SER A 59 11.03 -11.25 10.42
CA SER A 59 11.35 -12.16 9.30
C SER A 59 10.13 -12.56 8.46
N ALA A 60 8.89 -12.36 8.92
CA ALA A 60 7.68 -12.72 8.17
C ALA A 60 7.34 -11.69 7.07
N LEU A 61 7.94 -10.51 7.13
CA LEU A 61 7.77 -9.43 6.15
C LEU A 61 8.81 -9.56 5.01
N ARG A 62 8.81 -10.68 4.31
CA ARG A 62 9.55 -10.77 3.04
C ARG A 62 8.80 -9.89 2.02
N GLY A 63 9.39 -8.75 1.71
CA GLY A 63 8.79 -7.64 0.97
C GLY A 63 8.75 -6.34 1.77
N ALA A 64 9.06 -6.34 3.07
CA ALA A 64 9.22 -5.13 3.86
C ALA A 64 10.55 -4.46 3.53
N THR A 65 10.54 -3.64 2.52
CA THR A 65 11.72 -2.89 2.05
C THR A 65 12.21 -1.84 3.02
N ASP A 66 11.45 -1.53 4.08
CA ASP A 66 11.86 -0.55 5.10
C ASP A 66 13.06 -1.00 5.96
N LEU A 67 13.38 -2.30 5.95
CA LEU A 67 14.52 -2.87 6.70
C LEU A 67 15.77 -3.06 5.84
N VAL A 68 15.65 -2.94 4.52
CA VAL A 68 16.76 -3.08 3.57
C VAL A 68 16.96 -1.73 2.89
N PRO A 69 18.15 -1.15 2.93
CA PRO A 69 18.42 0.07 2.18
C PRO A 69 18.07 -0.14 0.71
N PRO A 70 17.40 0.83 0.06
CA PRO A 70 17.08 0.72 -1.35
C PRO A 70 18.37 0.58 -2.18
N ARG A 71 18.38 -0.30 -3.17
CA ARG A 71 19.51 -0.43 -4.11
C ARG A 71 19.77 0.85 -4.88
N ASP A 72 18.70 1.60 -5.16
CA ASP A 72 18.75 2.92 -5.78
C ASP A 72 18.51 4.00 -4.71
N ALA A 73 19.55 4.69 -4.30
CA ALA A 73 19.48 5.81 -3.36
C ALA A 73 19.13 7.15 -4.04
N SER A 74 18.82 7.16 -5.35
CA SER A 74 18.48 8.39 -6.08
C SER A 74 17.27 9.09 -5.45
N PRO A 75 17.29 10.42 -5.29
CA PRO A 75 16.17 11.19 -4.79
C PRO A 75 14.95 11.11 -5.75
N THR A 76 15.17 10.83 -7.04
CA THR A 76 14.12 10.67 -8.04
C THR A 76 13.55 9.25 -8.10
N ARG A 77 14.03 8.33 -7.28
CA ARG A 77 13.60 6.93 -7.30
C ARG A 77 12.08 6.77 -7.26
N THR A 78 11.41 7.54 -6.42
CA THR A 78 9.96 7.43 -6.21
C THR A 78 9.12 8.21 -7.22
N THR A 79 9.74 9.13 -7.98
CA THR A 79 9.03 10.03 -8.91
C THR A 79 9.22 9.68 -10.38
N ARG A 80 10.27 8.93 -10.72
CA ARG A 80 10.57 8.58 -12.12
C ARG A 80 9.48 7.75 -12.81
N PHE A 81 8.55 7.17 -12.06
CA PHE A 81 7.43 6.38 -12.57
C PHE A 81 6.08 7.11 -12.48
N ASP A 82 6.08 8.42 -12.15
CA ASP A 82 4.87 9.21 -11.93
C ASP A 82 3.91 9.13 -13.12
N ARG A 83 4.44 9.24 -14.34
CA ARG A 83 3.62 9.15 -15.56
C ARG A 83 2.92 7.79 -15.67
N ASP A 84 3.63 6.69 -15.46
CA ASP A 84 3.06 5.35 -15.58
C ASP A 84 2.02 5.08 -14.50
N ILE A 85 2.24 5.62 -13.30
CA ILE A 85 1.29 5.54 -12.17
C ILE A 85 0.02 6.34 -12.48
N LEU A 86 0.15 7.56 -13.00
CA LEU A 86 -0.99 8.39 -13.39
C LEU A 86 -1.77 7.77 -14.56
N ASP A 87 -1.08 7.17 -15.54
CA ASP A 87 -1.72 6.41 -16.60
C ASP A 87 -2.50 5.21 -16.03
N GLY A 88 -1.91 4.48 -15.07
CA GLY A 88 -2.58 3.39 -14.36
C GLY A 88 -3.84 3.84 -13.64
N GLN A 89 -3.80 4.99 -12.94
CA GLN A 89 -4.98 5.59 -12.33
C GLN A 89 -6.04 5.93 -13.37
N ALA A 90 -5.66 6.61 -14.45
CA ALA A 90 -6.59 7.03 -15.49
C ALA A 90 -7.28 5.84 -16.17
N PHE A 91 -6.53 4.75 -16.46
CA PHE A 91 -7.06 3.59 -17.16
C PHE A 91 -7.90 2.66 -16.28
N TYR A 92 -7.47 2.45 -15.03
CA TYR A 92 -8.05 1.41 -14.17
C TYR A 92 -8.83 1.95 -12.98
N GLY A 93 -8.86 3.27 -12.78
CA GLY A 93 -9.60 3.91 -11.70
C GLY A 93 -9.05 3.60 -10.29
N ILE A 94 -7.81 3.14 -10.19
CA ILE A 94 -7.14 2.91 -8.91
C ILE A 94 -6.39 4.20 -8.53
N PRO A 95 -6.65 4.78 -7.34
CA PRO A 95 -6.00 6.04 -6.93
C PRO A 95 -4.46 5.93 -6.97
N GLU A 96 -3.77 6.97 -7.48
CA GLU A 96 -2.30 6.97 -7.57
C GLU A 96 -1.64 6.72 -6.22
N ALA A 97 -2.18 7.31 -5.15
CA ALA A 97 -1.68 7.10 -3.80
C ALA A 97 -1.71 5.61 -3.39
N PHE A 98 -2.73 4.86 -3.86
CA PHE A 98 -2.84 3.44 -3.61
C PHE A 98 -1.84 2.64 -4.44
N ILE A 99 -1.66 2.98 -5.72
CA ILE A 99 -0.65 2.34 -6.59
C ILE A 99 0.75 2.56 -5.99
N ARG A 100 1.08 3.79 -5.59
CA ARG A 100 2.36 4.12 -4.93
C ARG A 100 2.57 3.32 -3.64
N ALA A 101 1.53 3.18 -2.83
CA ALA A 101 1.59 2.40 -1.59
C ALA A 101 1.93 0.93 -1.85
N VAL A 102 1.34 0.34 -2.88
CA VAL A 102 1.64 -1.03 -3.30
C VAL A 102 3.08 -1.13 -3.83
N ILE A 103 3.47 -0.29 -4.79
CA ILE A 103 4.85 -0.29 -5.34
C ILE A 103 5.90 -0.12 -4.23
N LYS A 104 5.67 0.82 -3.31
CA LYS A 104 6.56 1.03 -2.15
C LYS A 104 6.64 -0.22 -1.26
N THR A 105 5.54 -0.96 -1.12
CA THR A 105 5.50 -2.17 -0.30
C THR A 105 6.16 -3.34 -0.98
N GLU A 106 5.99 -3.49 -2.28
CA GLU A 106 6.47 -4.63 -3.05
C GLU A 106 7.96 -4.55 -3.40
N SER A 107 8.42 -3.38 -3.83
CA SER A 107 9.77 -3.24 -4.41
C SER A 107 10.56 -2.04 -3.90
N ASP A 108 9.95 -1.14 -3.12
CA ASP A 108 10.52 0.17 -2.84
C ASP A 108 10.95 0.94 -4.11
N PHE A 109 10.14 0.81 -5.17
CA PHE A 109 10.40 1.40 -6.49
C PHE A 109 11.64 0.85 -7.22
N ASP A 110 12.15 -0.33 -6.85
CA ASP A 110 13.18 -1.03 -7.62
C ASP A 110 12.51 -1.92 -8.69
N PRO A 111 12.69 -1.62 -10.01
CA PRO A 111 12.05 -2.38 -11.08
C PRO A 111 12.67 -3.77 -11.31
N ARG A 112 13.76 -4.10 -10.66
CA ARG A 112 14.51 -5.34 -10.88
C ARG A 112 14.43 -6.32 -9.70
N VAL A 113 13.57 -6.07 -8.72
CA VAL A 113 13.39 -6.99 -7.58
C VAL A 113 12.76 -8.28 -8.04
N VAL A 114 13.35 -9.39 -7.59
CA VAL A 114 12.79 -10.74 -7.72
C VAL A 114 12.67 -11.32 -6.30
N SER A 115 11.49 -11.75 -5.92
CA SER A 115 11.26 -12.38 -4.63
C SER A 115 11.64 -13.86 -4.65
N SER A 116 11.76 -14.47 -3.46
CA SER A 116 12.00 -15.92 -3.32
C SER A 116 10.84 -16.76 -3.85
N ALA A 117 9.66 -16.17 -4.03
CA ALA A 117 8.49 -16.83 -4.61
C ALA A 117 8.40 -16.62 -6.15
N GLY A 118 9.38 -15.94 -6.76
CA GLY A 118 9.40 -15.65 -8.19
C GLY A 118 8.46 -14.51 -8.61
N ALA A 119 8.07 -13.64 -7.69
CA ALA A 119 7.39 -12.41 -8.04
C ALA A 119 8.41 -11.35 -8.48
N GLU A 120 8.09 -10.55 -9.50
CA GLU A 120 9.04 -9.74 -10.25
C GLU A 120 8.57 -8.31 -10.47
N GLY A 121 9.52 -7.37 -10.47
CA GLY A 121 9.35 -5.97 -10.84
C GLY A 121 8.72 -5.09 -9.77
N LEU A 122 8.29 -3.89 -10.18
CA LEU A 122 7.81 -2.82 -9.31
C LEU A 122 6.63 -3.23 -8.43
N MET A 123 5.68 -3.95 -8.99
CA MET A 123 4.47 -4.41 -8.30
C MET A 123 4.50 -5.91 -7.97
N GLN A 124 5.68 -6.55 -8.08
CA GLN A 124 5.92 -7.94 -7.71
C GLN A 124 4.88 -8.91 -8.27
N LEU A 125 4.72 -8.91 -9.58
CA LEU A 125 3.80 -9.82 -10.24
C LEU A 125 4.42 -11.21 -10.38
N LEU A 126 3.64 -12.23 -10.07
CA LEU A 126 3.99 -13.60 -10.48
C LEU A 126 3.85 -13.72 -12.01
N PRO A 127 4.73 -14.49 -12.70
CA PRO A 127 4.69 -14.63 -14.15
C PRO A 127 3.31 -15.07 -14.70
N GLY A 128 2.58 -15.89 -13.94
CA GLY A 128 1.22 -16.30 -14.30
C GLY A 128 0.23 -15.14 -14.26
N THR A 129 0.28 -14.34 -13.21
CA THR A 129 -0.56 -13.13 -13.07
C THR A 129 -0.19 -12.08 -14.11
N ALA A 130 1.10 -11.86 -14.33
CA ALA A 130 1.60 -10.93 -15.36
C ALA A 130 1.02 -11.24 -16.74
N ARG A 131 1.10 -12.51 -17.19
CA ARG A 131 0.50 -12.96 -18.46
C ARG A 131 -1.00 -12.73 -18.52
N GLN A 132 -1.75 -13.05 -17.43
CA GLN A 132 -3.20 -12.83 -17.37
C GLN A 132 -3.54 -11.33 -17.44
N MET A 133 -2.67 -10.46 -16.95
CA MET A 133 -2.84 -9.00 -16.99
C MET A 133 -2.29 -8.38 -18.30
N GLY A 134 -1.80 -9.19 -19.24
CA GLY A 134 -1.31 -8.71 -20.55
C GLY A 134 0.11 -8.15 -20.52
N VAL A 135 0.89 -8.47 -19.50
CA VAL A 135 2.30 -8.09 -19.39
C VAL A 135 3.16 -9.08 -20.17
N THR A 136 3.95 -8.58 -21.12
CA THR A 136 4.88 -9.37 -21.95
C THR A 136 6.33 -9.25 -21.48
N ASP A 137 6.71 -8.08 -20.96
CA ASP A 137 7.98 -7.85 -20.28
C ASP A 137 7.72 -7.40 -18.84
N ILE A 138 7.95 -8.31 -17.89
CA ILE A 138 7.63 -8.08 -16.48
C ILE A 138 8.60 -7.10 -15.81
N PHE A 139 9.79 -6.87 -16.39
CA PHE A 139 10.77 -5.90 -15.91
C PHE A 139 10.65 -4.53 -16.59
N ASP A 140 9.82 -4.40 -17.63
CA ASP A 140 9.45 -3.09 -18.16
C ASP A 140 8.58 -2.35 -17.12
N PRO A 141 9.02 -1.18 -16.63
CA PRO A 141 8.32 -0.47 -15.56
C PRO A 141 6.87 -0.15 -15.88
N ARG A 142 6.62 0.32 -17.11
CA ARG A 142 5.28 0.68 -17.55
C ARG A 142 4.35 -0.53 -17.61
N GLN A 143 4.80 -1.63 -18.22
CA GLN A 143 3.99 -2.84 -18.31
C GLN A 143 3.71 -3.43 -16.91
N ASN A 144 4.70 -3.43 -16.03
CA ASN A 144 4.56 -3.95 -14.67
C ASN A 144 3.54 -3.12 -13.87
N ILE A 145 3.63 -1.78 -13.90
CA ILE A 145 2.69 -0.88 -13.24
C ILE A 145 1.27 -1.04 -13.82
N MET A 146 1.13 -1.05 -15.14
CA MET A 146 -0.18 -1.22 -15.78
C MET A 146 -0.79 -2.58 -15.44
N GLY A 147 -0.02 -3.66 -15.50
CA GLY A 147 -0.46 -5.02 -15.16
C GLY A 147 -0.85 -5.15 -13.69
N GLY A 148 -0.04 -4.63 -12.78
CA GLY A 148 -0.34 -4.65 -11.34
C GLY A 148 -1.56 -3.82 -10.99
N THR A 149 -1.70 -2.64 -11.61
CA THR A 149 -2.89 -1.78 -11.42
C THR A 149 -4.15 -2.42 -11.97
N ARG A 150 -4.05 -3.09 -13.14
CA ARG A 150 -5.16 -3.88 -13.68
C ARG A 150 -5.56 -5.01 -12.73
N TYR A 151 -4.59 -5.68 -12.12
CA TYR A 151 -4.88 -6.73 -11.14
C TYR A 151 -5.59 -6.17 -9.90
N LEU A 152 -5.18 -5.00 -9.40
CA LEU A 152 -5.90 -4.29 -8.33
C LEU A 152 -7.34 -3.96 -8.73
N GLN A 153 -7.59 -3.54 -9.98
CA GLN A 153 -8.95 -3.31 -10.49
C GLN A 153 -9.78 -4.59 -10.50
N VAL A 154 -9.20 -5.71 -10.96
CA VAL A 154 -9.89 -7.02 -10.95
C VAL A 154 -10.30 -7.41 -9.53
N LEU A 155 -9.41 -7.22 -8.56
CA LEU A 155 -9.70 -7.50 -7.15
C LEU A 155 -10.75 -6.54 -6.58
N ALA A 156 -10.70 -5.25 -6.93
CA ALA A 156 -11.70 -4.28 -6.52
C ALA A 156 -13.08 -4.63 -7.06
N ARG A 157 -13.21 -4.99 -8.34
CA ARG A 157 -14.47 -5.47 -8.92
C ARG A 157 -15.02 -6.74 -8.26
N ARG A 158 -14.12 -7.58 -7.73
CA ARG A 158 -14.51 -8.82 -7.04
C ARG A 158 -14.99 -8.60 -5.62
N PHE A 159 -14.38 -7.68 -4.89
CA PHE A 159 -14.61 -7.53 -3.45
C PHE A 159 -15.41 -6.29 -3.06
N CYS A 160 -15.50 -5.29 -3.90
CA CYS A 160 -16.28 -4.09 -3.64
C CYS A 160 -17.71 -4.26 -4.15
N LYS A 161 -18.67 -4.23 -3.22
CA LYS A 161 -20.09 -4.46 -3.52
C LYS A 161 -20.82 -3.24 -4.04
N THR A 162 -20.27 -2.05 -3.79
CA THR A 162 -20.85 -0.80 -4.26
C THR A 162 -20.69 -0.77 -5.77
N PRO A 163 -21.80 -0.81 -6.56
CA PRO A 163 -21.69 -0.61 -7.98
C PRO A 163 -20.98 0.71 -8.20
N ALA A 164 -19.95 0.72 -9.02
CA ALA A 164 -19.44 1.97 -9.54
C ALA A 164 -20.63 2.73 -10.11
N ALA A 165 -21.04 3.81 -9.46
CA ALA A 165 -22.11 4.65 -9.95
C ALA A 165 -21.62 5.26 -11.26
N GLY A 166 -22.07 4.71 -12.38
CA GLY A 166 -21.57 5.01 -13.70
C GLY A 166 -20.28 4.25 -14.02
N ASP A 167 -20.11 3.96 -15.26
CA ASP A 167 -18.95 3.28 -15.87
C ASP A 167 -17.74 4.23 -15.93
N ASP A 168 -17.50 5.01 -14.85
CA ASP A 168 -16.40 5.99 -14.77
C ASP A 168 -15.05 5.33 -14.44
N GLY A 169 -15.03 4.01 -14.30
CA GLY A 169 -13.81 3.24 -14.14
C GLY A 169 -13.10 3.37 -12.78
N ARG A 170 -13.74 3.92 -11.74
CA ARG A 170 -13.11 4.17 -10.43
C ARG A 170 -13.56 3.24 -9.30
N PRO A 171 -13.36 1.92 -9.41
CA PRO A 171 -13.97 0.97 -8.49
C PRO A 171 -13.46 1.09 -7.04
N LEU A 172 -12.19 1.48 -6.83
CA LEU A 172 -11.61 1.46 -5.49
C LEU A 172 -12.02 2.68 -4.63
N THR A 173 -12.37 3.80 -5.24
CA THR A 173 -12.73 5.02 -4.50
C THR A 173 -14.03 4.86 -3.72
N VAL A 174 -14.93 4.02 -4.20
CA VAL A 174 -16.24 3.74 -3.58
C VAL A 174 -16.26 2.53 -2.65
N CYS A 175 -15.17 1.76 -2.56
CA CYS A 175 -15.07 0.63 -1.65
C CYS A 175 -15.05 1.08 -0.19
N SER A 176 -15.79 0.38 0.67
CA SER A 176 -15.70 0.54 2.12
C SER A 176 -14.30 0.17 2.65
N ALA A 177 -14.02 0.48 3.91
CA ALA A 177 -12.76 0.11 4.56
C ALA A 177 -12.51 -1.40 4.52
N ASP A 178 -13.54 -2.18 4.87
CA ASP A 178 -13.45 -3.65 4.91
C ASP A 178 -13.22 -4.25 3.51
N GLU A 179 -13.83 -3.66 2.48
CA GLU A 179 -13.63 -4.07 1.09
C GLU A 179 -12.23 -3.75 0.58
N LYS A 180 -11.70 -2.55 0.89
CA LYS A 180 -10.31 -2.18 0.57
C LYS A 180 -9.31 -3.15 1.20
N VAL A 181 -9.55 -3.55 2.44
CA VAL A 181 -8.73 -4.56 3.12
C VAL A 181 -8.75 -5.89 2.38
N LYS A 182 -9.91 -6.33 1.87
CA LYS A 182 -10.01 -7.56 1.06
C LYS A 182 -9.26 -7.45 -0.26
N VAL A 183 -9.28 -6.28 -0.91
CA VAL A 183 -8.50 -6.02 -2.13
C VAL A 183 -7.00 -6.17 -1.85
N ILE A 184 -6.50 -5.53 -0.78
CA ILE A 184 -5.09 -5.60 -0.39
C ILE A 184 -4.70 -7.03 -0.02
N ALA A 185 -5.51 -7.72 0.79
CA ALA A 185 -5.26 -9.10 1.16
C ALA A 185 -5.29 -10.04 -0.06
N GLY A 186 -6.21 -9.80 -1.00
CA GLY A 186 -6.32 -10.54 -2.25
C GLY A 186 -5.12 -10.36 -3.17
N TYR A 187 -4.50 -9.18 -3.15
CA TYR A 187 -3.27 -8.93 -3.90
C TYR A 187 -2.12 -9.82 -3.43
N GLN A 188 -1.93 -9.91 -2.12
CA GLN A 188 -0.81 -10.65 -1.51
C GLN A 188 -1.09 -12.16 -1.37
N ALA A 189 -2.28 -12.55 -0.91
CA ALA A 189 -2.60 -13.95 -0.58
C ALA A 189 -3.43 -14.65 -1.66
N GLY A 190 -3.83 -13.91 -2.70
CA GLY A 190 -4.74 -14.37 -3.74
C GLY A 190 -6.22 -14.28 -3.35
N PRO A 191 -7.12 -14.07 -4.32
CA PRO A 191 -8.55 -13.87 -4.07
C PRO A 191 -9.23 -15.10 -3.46
N ALA A 192 -8.81 -16.30 -3.84
CA ALA A 192 -9.38 -17.54 -3.31
C ALA A 192 -9.18 -17.68 -1.78
N ALA A 193 -8.04 -17.24 -1.25
CA ALA A 193 -7.80 -17.24 0.19
C ALA A 193 -8.73 -16.25 0.90
N VAL A 194 -8.90 -15.04 0.35
CA VAL A 194 -9.81 -14.03 0.91
C VAL A 194 -11.26 -14.52 0.93
N GLU A 195 -11.71 -15.19 -0.12
CA GLU A 195 -13.05 -15.79 -0.17
C GLU A 195 -13.23 -16.92 0.84
N LYS A 196 -12.27 -17.83 0.90
CA LYS A 196 -12.28 -18.96 1.85
C LYS A 196 -12.46 -18.48 3.29
N TYR A 197 -11.82 -17.37 3.66
CA TYR A 197 -11.87 -16.85 5.02
C TYR A 197 -12.86 -15.69 5.21
N GLY A 198 -13.54 -15.26 4.17
CA GLY A 198 -14.49 -14.14 4.20
C GLY A 198 -13.86 -12.76 4.48
N GLY A 199 -12.53 -12.65 4.50
CA GLY A 199 -11.76 -11.46 4.85
C GLY A 199 -10.27 -11.69 4.75
N ILE A 200 -9.49 -11.03 5.63
CA ILE A 200 -8.04 -11.27 5.69
C ILE A 200 -7.80 -12.72 6.12
N PRO A 201 -7.07 -13.53 5.33
CA PRO A 201 -6.67 -14.87 5.76
C PRO A 201 -5.85 -14.81 7.06
N PRO A 202 -5.90 -15.83 7.93
CA PRO A 202 -5.19 -15.83 9.21
C PRO A 202 -3.68 -16.06 9.05
N TYR A 203 -3.09 -15.48 8.02
CA TYR A 203 -1.66 -15.51 7.75
C TYR A 203 -1.02 -14.24 8.30
N GLU A 204 -0.06 -14.39 9.19
CA GLU A 204 0.64 -13.26 9.80
C GLU A 204 1.25 -12.31 8.75
N THR A 205 1.81 -12.88 7.68
CA THR A 205 2.36 -12.13 6.55
C THR A 205 1.31 -11.26 5.85
N THR A 206 0.10 -11.78 5.67
CA THR A 206 -1.00 -11.03 5.02
C THR A 206 -1.49 -9.89 5.91
N HIS A 207 -1.63 -10.13 7.21
CA HIS A 207 -2.02 -9.06 8.16
C HIS A 207 -0.99 -7.93 8.18
N ALA A 208 0.30 -8.28 8.22
CA ALA A 208 1.39 -7.30 8.19
C ALA A 208 1.44 -6.52 6.87
N TYR A 209 1.23 -7.19 5.74
CA TYR A 209 1.17 -6.58 4.43
C TYR A 209 0.01 -5.57 4.32
N VAL A 210 -1.20 -5.98 4.70
CA VAL A 210 -2.38 -5.10 4.70
C VAL A 210 -2.12 -3.85 5.54
N ALA A 211 -1.59 -4.03 6.75
CA ALA A 211 -1.24 -2.93 7.65
C ALA A 211 -0.26 -1.94 7.00
N MET A 212 0.75 -2.46 6.30
CA MET A 212 1.79 -1.66 5.68
C MET A 212 1.25 -0.88 4.48
N VAL A 213 0.48 -1.52 3.59
CA VAL A 213 -0.12 -0.85 2.44
C VAL A 213 -1.07 0.25 2.87
N LEU A 214 -1.94 0.01 3.88
CA LEU A 214 -2.86 1.03 4.39
C LEU A 214 -2.13 2.24 4.95
N ARG A 215 -1.07 2.03 5.75
CA ARG A 215 -0.25 3.12 6.29
C ARG A 215 0.38 3.97 5.19
N ARG A 216 0.95 3.33 4.17
CA ARG A 216 1.58 4.00 3.04
C ARG A 216 0.56 4.73 2.18
N TYR A 217 -0.60 4.14 1.98
CA TYR A 217 -1.71 4.77 1.29
C TYR A 217 -2.11 6.08 1.96
N ASP A 218 -2.29 6.10 3.28
CA ASP A 218 -2.58 7.33 4.02
C ASP A 218 -1.46 8.38 3.90
N GLN A 219 -0.20 7.97 3.96
CA GLN A 219 0.93 8.87 3.77
C GLN A 219 0.93 9.53 2.39
N TYR A 220 0.76 8.75 1.31
CA TYR A 220 0.71 9.28 -0.05
C TYR A 220 -0.52 10.15 -0.29
N ARG A 221 -1.68 9.77 0.24
CA ARG A 221 -2.91 10.56 0.13
C ARG A 221 -2.80 11.93 0.80
N MET A 222 -2.17 12.01 1.97
CA MET A 222 -1.91 13.28 2.65
C MET A 222 -0.94 14.16 1.88
N ALA A 223 0.08 13.56 1.28
CA ALA A 223 1.07 14.29 0.49
C ALA A 223 0.46 14.90 -0.78
N THR A 224 -0.42 14.18 -1.48
CA THR A 224 -1.12 14.68 -2.68
C THR A 224 -2.17 15.74 -2.33
N GLY A 225 -2.93 15.59 -1.23
CA GLY A 225 -3.88 16.57 -0.74
C GLY A 225 -3.22 17.89 -0.36
N ALA A 226 -2.08 17.85 0.31
CA ALA A 226 -1.31 19.05 0.67
C ALA A 226 -0.70 19.80 -0.55
N SER A 227 -0.56 19.11 -1.69
CA SER A 227 -0.07 19.73 -2.94
C SER A 227 -1.17 20.43 -3.73
N ALA A 228 -2.43 20.04 -3.52
CA ALA A 228 -3.59 20.65 -4.20
C ALA A 228 -4.07 21.97 -3.56
N GLU A 229 -3.61 22.26 -2.34
CA GLU A 229 -3.93 23.50 -1.61
C GLU A 229 -2.89 24.62 -1.78
N ARG A 230 -1.89 24.41 -2.64
CA ARG A 230 -0.87 25.41 -3.02
C ARG A 230 -0.98 25.73 -4.49
#